data_ae70ad0db57cc2c85324f4ac25cf6695
#
_entry.id   ae70ad0db57cc2c85324f4ac25cf6695
#
_cell.length_a   1.000
_cell.length_b   1.000
_cell.length_c   1.000
_cell.angle_alpha   90.00
_cell.angle_beta   90.00
_cell.angle_gamma   90.00
#
_symmetry.space_group_name_H-M   'P 1'
#
loop_
_entity.id
_entity.type
_entity.pdbx_description
1 polymer ?
#
loop_
_entity_poly.entity_id
_entity_poly.type
_entity_poly.pdbx_seq_one_letter_code
_entity_poly.pdbx_strand_id
1 'polypeptide(L)'
;MKTRHVPLHWNGRSGGRAARLATLLGLLALCGCATVDRGAPKAAAGPIEIQDRRQRLVTLALQEWTLWGRPRIDASGRTLGRPDPSASTTSTVPRNEYEPDYTSRVLMYWFVLRGSDFAPQRALLADGSLTPWSAVFISFLMHAAGVPREVFPPSARHWDYIKRAHDFPDPSGFEALDATRAAPRVGDLICATRSWTAGVVTTFAQLASDASRGTYHCDLVVRVSPGRLGAIGGNVRDAVTWTDVPLDADGRLRPTAGRPWLVVLRNNLR
;
A
#
# COMPACT_ATOMS: atom_id res chain seq x y z
N MET A 1 -1.15 54.28 6.59
CA MET A 1 0.23 54.40 6.00
C MET A 1 0.19 53.82 4.60
N LYS A 2 0.72 54.60 3.66
CA LYS A 2 0.48 54.63 2.21
C LYS A 2 0.87 53.35 1.46
N THR A 3 -0.11 52.82 0.72
CA THR A 3 0.07 51.84 -0.38
C THR A 3 0.76 52.47 -1.57
N ARG A 4 1.77 51.81 -2.13
CA ARG A 4 2.38 52.21 -3.42
C ARG A 4 2.07 51.14 -4.46
N HIS A 5 1.27 51.54 -5.45
CA HIS A 5 1.09 50.82 -6.70
C HIS A 5 2.27 51.17 -7.64
N VAL A 6 2.79 50.14 -8.36
CA VAL A 6 3.73 50.30 -9.49
C VAL A 6 3.04 49.74 -10.72
N PRO A 7 2.90 50.52 -11.82
CA PRO A 7 2.33 50.00 -13.06
C PRO A 7 3.42 49.44 -13.99
N LEU A 8 3.11 48.29 -14.59
CA LEU A 8 3.89 47.72 -15.69
C LEU A 8 3.49 48.35 -17.01
N HIS A 9 4.46 48.97 -17.65
CA HIS A 9 4.36 49.47 -19.04
C HIS A 9 4.68 48.34 -20.03
N TRP A 10 3.76 48.11 -20.96
CA TRP A 10 3.93 47.27 -22.13
C TRP A 10 4.19 48.14 -23.35
N ASN A 11 5.37 48.02 -24.01
CA ASN A 11 5.67 48.69 -25.26
C ASN A 11 5.77 47.70 -26.40
N GLY A 12 4.78 47.75 -27.30
CA GLY A 12 4.81 47.11 -28.58
C GLY A 12 5.59 47.92 -29.61
N ARG A 13 6.34 47.26 -30.45
CA ARG A 13 6.80 47.83 -31.75
C ARG A 13 6.64 46.74 -32.83
N SER A 14 5.77 47.10 -33.75
CA SER A 14 5.59 46.52 -35.08
C SER A 14 6.71 46.99 -36.02
N GLY A 15 7.16 46.12 -36.93
CA GLY A 15 8.05 46.48 -38.03
C GLY A 15 8.11 45.38 -39.07
N GLY A 16 7.34 45.53 -40.13
CA GLY A 16 7.34 44.66 -41.30
C GLY A 16 8.41 45.05 -42.32
N ARG A 17 8.72 44.14 -43.21
CA ARG A 17 9.21 44.29 -44.63
C ARG A 17 9.40 42.86 -45.15
N ALA A 18 8.55 42.44 -46.08
CA ALA A 18 8.54 42.48 -47.52
C ALA A 18 9.70 41.77 -48.24
N ALA A 19 9.32 40.68 -48.86
CA ALA A 19 9.70 40.13 -50.17
C ALA A 19 11.19 40.01 -50.57
N ARG A 20 11.56 38.79 -50.98
CA ARG A 20 12.19 38.53 -52.31
C ARG A 20 12.06 37.04 -52.68
N LEU A 21 11.36 36.80 -53.81
CA LEU A 21 11.46 35.60 -54.65
C LEU A 21 12.87 35.45 -55.19
N ALA A 22 13.43 34.25 -55.14
CA ALA A 22 14.47 33.83 -56.06
C ALA A 22 14.28 32.35 -56.38
N THR A 23 13.91 32.12 -57.62
CA THR A 23 13.81 30.84 -58.34
C THR A 23 15.24 30.31 -58.56
N LEU A 24 15.52 29.06 -58.27
CA LEU A 24 16.64 28.33 -58.88
C LEU A 24 16.22 26.84 -59.01
N LEU A 25 16.16 26.43 -60.28
CA LEU A 25 16.00 25.06 -60.75
C LEU A 25 17.24 24.23 -60.51
N GLY A 26 16.99 22.94 -60.22
CA GLY A 26 17.84 21.87 -60.74
C GLY A 26 18.84 21.26 -59.76
N LEU A 27 18.43 20.09 -59.23
CA LEU A 27 19.30 18.91 -59.22
C LEU A 27 18.46 17.67 -58.82
N LEU A 28 18.21 16.80 -59.77
CA LEU A 28 17.70 15.44 -59.52
C LEU A 28 18.86 14.67 -58.82
N ALA A 29 18.71 14.44 -57.56
CA ALA A 29 19.47 13.44 -56.82
C ALA A 29 18.60 12.20 -56.66
N LEU A 30 19.00 11.12 -57.29
CA LEU A 30 18.48 9.75 -57.12
C LEU A 30 18.69 9.34 -55.64
N CYS A 31 17.66 9.54 -54.81
CA CYS A 31 17.61 8.93 -53.50
C CYS A 31 17.08 7.53 -53.66
N GLY A 32 17.98 6.53 -53.55
CA GLY A 32 17.65 5.13 -53.41
C GLY A 32 16.65 4.94 -52.26
N CYS A 33 15.54 4.32 -52.56
CA CYS A 33 14.60 3.84 -51.55
C CYS A 33 15.31 2.80 -50.66
N ALA A 34 15.89 3.24 -49.55
CA ALA A 34 16.14 2.29 -48.45
C ALA A 34 14.80 1.80 -47.98
N THR A 35 14.47 0.54 -48.25
CA THR A 35 13.37 -0.17 -47.66
C THR A 35 13.65 -0.22 -46.17
N VAL A 36 13.04 0.70 -45.42
CA VAL A 36 12.96 0.56 -43.96
C VAL A 36 12.17 -0.72 -43.71
N ASP A 37 12.87 -1.76 -43.32
CA ASP A 37 12.25 -2.99 -42.80
C ASP A 37 11.36 -2.56 -41.63
N ARG A 38 10.08 -2.41 -41.88
CA ARG A 38 9.08 -2.22 -40.85
C ARG A 38 9.00 -3.53 -40.11
N GLY A 39 9.84 -3.65 -39.09
CA GLY A 39 9.79 -4.77 -38.16
C GLY A 39 8.33 -5.10 -37.88
N ALA A 40 8.01 -6.39 -37.94
CA ALA A 40 6.67 -6.91 -37.74
C ALA A 40 5.97 -6.16 -36.60
N PRO A 41 4.70 -5.78 -36.74
CA PRO A 41 4.01 -5.06 -35.70
C PRO A 41 4.15 -5.85 -34.40
N LYS A 42 4.80 -5.22 -33.41
CA LYS A 42 4.90 -5.76 -32.05
C LYS A 42 3.49 -6.22 -31.68
N ALA A 43 3.31 -7.53 -31.48
CA ALA A 43 2.02 -8.13 -31.21
C ALA A 43 1.28 -7.20 -30.25
N ALA A 44 0.09 -6.75 -30.64
CA ALA A 44 -0.73 -5.91 -29.81
C ALA A 44 -0.80 -6.56 -28.44
N ALA A 45 -0.38 -5.85 -27.40
CA ALA A 45 -0.51 -6.35 -26.05
C ALA A 45 -1.96 -6.83 -25.92
N GLY A 46 -2.14 -8.10 -25.58
CA GLY A 46 -3.47 -8.65 -25.37
C GLY A 46 -4.26 -7.76 -24.40
N PRO A 47 -5.59 -7.87 -24.36
CA PRO A 47 -6.38 -7.06 -23.47
C PRO A 47 -5.75 -7.11 -22.06
N ILE A 48 -5.55 -5.94 -21.44
CA ILE A 48 -5.01 -5.86 -20.09
C ILE A 48 -5.90 -6.73 -19.22
N GLU A 49 -5.38 -7.90 -18.82
CA GLU A 49 -6.10 -8.80 -17.94
C GLU A 49 -6.34 -8.05 -16.64
N ILE A 50 -7.60 -7.73 -16.36
CA ILE A 50 -7.99 -7.07 -15.12
C ILE A 50 -7.74 -8.09 -14.01
N GLN A 51 -6.59 -7.95 -13.33
CA GLN A 51 -6.28 -8.74 -12.16
C GLN A 51 -7.46 -8.75 -11.20
N ASP A 52 -7.75 -9.89 -10.59
CA ASP A 52 -8.76 -9.96 -9.54
C ASP A 52 -8.38 -9.02 -8.38
N ARG A 53 -9.36 -8.65 -7.55
CA ARG A 53 -9.15 -7.69 -6.45
C ARG A 53 -8.06 -8.16 -5.47
N ARG A 54 -7.96 -9.46 -5.25
CA ARG A 54 -6.94 -10.06 -4.36
C ARG A 54 -5.54 -9.87 -4.93
N GLN A 55 -5.35 -10.10 -6.23
CA GLN A 55 -4.05 -9.88 -6.90
C GLN A 55 -3.67 -8.40 -6.87
N ARG A 56 -4.63 -7.49 -7.18
CA ARG A 56 -4.38 -6.04 -7.08
C ARG A 56 -3.97 -5.62 -5.67
N LEU A 57 -4.65 -6.15 -4.65
CA LEU A 57 -4.33 -5.87 -3.25
C LEU A 57 -2.89 -6.25 -2.92
N VAL A 58 -2.45 -7.45 -3.30
CA VAL A 58 -1.08 -7.94 -3.10
C VAL A 58 -0.07 -7.08 -3.88
N THR A 59 -0.38 -6.76 -5.14
CA THR A 59 0.48 -5.92 -5.98
C THR A 59 0.68 -4.55 -5.37
N LEU A 60 -0.39 -3.90 -4.91
CA LEU A 60 -0.33 -2.60 -4.25
C LEU A 60 0.51 -2.64 -2.97
N ALA A 61 0.34 -3.66 -2.14
CA ALA A 61 1.14 -3.80 -0.93
C ALA A 61 2.64 -3.96 -1.23
N LEU A 62 2.99 -4.72 -2.28
CA LEU A 62 4.37 -4.89 -2.73
C LEU A 62 4.94 -3.58 -3.31
N GLN A 63 4.13 -2.79 -4.03
CA GLN A 63 4.51 -1.47 -4.51
C GLN A 63 4.78 -0.51 -3.36
N GLU A 64 3.87 -0.43 -2.38
CA GLU A 64 4.06 0.39 -1.19
C GLU A 64 5.34 -0.01 -0.45
N TRP A 65 5.53 -1.29 -0.15
CA TRP A 65 6.74 -1.78 0.49
C TRP A 65 8.02 -1.41 -0.29
N THR A 66 7.96 -1.45 -1.64
CA THR A 66 9.08 -1.04 -2.49
C THR A 66 9.37 0.45 -2.37
N LEU A 67 8.33 1.30 -2.37
CA LEU A 67 8.46 2.74 -2.17
C LEU A 67 9.09 3.08 -0.82
N TRP A 68 8.78 2.33 0.23
CA TRP A 68 9.36 2.48 1.56
C TRP A 68 10.77 1.89 1.70
N GLY A 69 11.43 1.51 0.59
CA GLY A 69 12.82 1.03 0.61
C GLY A 69 12.99 -0.43 1.01
N ARG A 70 11.91 -1.20 1.01
CA ARG A 70 11.89 -2.65 1.28
C ARG A 70 12.37 -3.07 2.67
N PRO A 71 11.97 -2.38 3.76
CA PRO A 71 12.34 -2.82 5.09
C PRO A 71 11.76 -4.20 5.39
N ARG A 72 12.56 -5.04 6.08
CA ARG A 72 12.20 -6.43 6.38
C ARG A 72 12.61 -6.81 7.79
N ILE A 73 11.71 -7.48 8.51
CA ILE A 73 11.94 -7.99 9.86
C ILE A 73 11.48 -9.45 9.97
N ASP A 74 11.96 -10.15 10.99
CA ASP A 74 11.35 -11.42 11.42
C ASP A 74 10.19 -11.16 12.42
N ALA A 75 9.49 -12.23 12.79
CA ALA A 75 8.36 -12.16 13.72
C ALA A 75 8.75 -11.70 15.15
N SER A 76 10.03 -11.74 15.51
CA SER A 76 10.56 -11.16 16.77
C SER A 76 10.81 -9.67 16.68
N GLY A 77 10.68 -9.09 15.46
CA GLY A 77 10.97 -7.69 15.17
C GLY A 77 12.44 -7.41 14.86
N ARG A 78 13.30 -8.43 14.74
CA ARG A 78 14.70 -8.25 14.33
C ARG A 78 14.77 -7.89 12.86
N THR A 79 15.51 -6.83 12.53
CA THR A 79 15.76 -6.42 11.15
C THR A 79 16.50 -7.51 10.38
N LEU A 80 15.99 -7.86 9.23
CA LEU A 80 16.63 -8.77 8.29
C LEU A 80 17.29 -7.95 7.16
N GLY A 81 18.46 -8.42 6.68
CA GLY A 81 19.14 -7.79 5.54
C GLY A 81 18.26 -7.75 4.29
N ARG A 82 18.62 -6.91 3.33
CA ARG A 82 17.91 -6.82 2.04
C ARG A 82 17.91 -8.19 1.34
N PRO A 83 16.78 -8.60 0.74
CA PRO A 83 16.71 -9.90 0.05
C PRO A 83 17.56 -10.00 -1.22
N ASP A 84 18.01 -8.87 -1.77
CA ASP A 84 18.72 -8.78 -3.05
C ASP A 84 19.99 -7.92 -2.91
N PRO A 85 21.18 -8.54 -2.89
CA PRO A 85 22.45 -7.83 -2.89
C PRO A 85 22.76 -7.11 -4.22
N SER A 86 22.05 -7.44 -5.32
CA SER A 86 22.25 -6.80 -6.64
C SER A 86 21.42 -5.52 -6.82
N ALA A 87 20.46 -5.24 -5.94
CA ALA A 87 19.69 -4.01 -5.99
C ALA A 87 20.60 -2.82 -5.67
N SER A 88 20.85 -1.98 -6.67
CA SER A 88 21.66 -0.76 -6.60
C SER A 88 21.43 0.00 -5.28
N THR A 89 22.51 0.24 -4.57
CA THR A 89 22.57 0.87 -3.25
C THR A 89 22.39 2.38 -3.34
N THR A 90 21.20 2.85 -3.63
CA THR A 90 20.93 4.29 -3.56
C THR A 90 20.12 4.64 -2.31
N SER A 91 20.42 4.20 -1.19
CA SER A 91 20.15 4.70 0.14
C SER A 91 20.17 3.58 1.17
N THR A 92 21.12 3.62 2.05
CA THR A 92 21.27 2.74 3.22
C THR A 92 20.48 3.23 4.43
N VAL A 93 19.78 4.35 4.33
CA VAL A 93 18.98 4.90 5.43
C VAL A 93 17.61 4.24 5.41
N PRO A 94 17.18 3.60 6.51
CA PRO A 94 15.81 3.13 6.64
C PRO A 94 14.86 4.32 6.50
N ARG A 95 13.96 4.25 5.55
CA ARG A 95 12.92 5.26 5.34
C ARG A 95 11.88 5.12 6.43
N ASN A 96 11.50 6.23 7.03
CA ASN A 96 10.55 6.25 8.13
C ASN A 96 9.52 7.37 7.97
N GLU A 97 8.45 7.30 8.75
CA GLU A 97 7.31 8.22 8.67
C GLU A 97 7.64 9.69 8.99
N TYR A 98 8.79 9.96 9.59
CA TYR A 98 9.23 11.33 9.95
C TYR A 98 9.96 12.05 8.82
N GLU A 99 10.32 11.35 7.75
CA GLU A 99 10.86 11.98 6.54
C GLU A 99 9.72 12.67 5.78
N PRO A 100 9.88 13.92 5.28
CA PRO A 100 8.80 14.70 4.67
C PRO A 100 8.02 13.98 3.56
N ASP A 101 8.72 13.24 2.69
CA ASP A 101 8.10 12.49 1.59
C ASP A 101 7.20 11.36 2.14
N TYR A 102 7.62 10.69 3.23
CA TYR A 102 6.89 9.58 3.82
C TYR A 102 5.78 10.04 4.76
N THR A 103 5.99 11.15 5.49
CA THR A 103 4.90 11.83 6.22
C THR A 103 3.76 12.15 5.27
N SER A 104 4.06 12.76 4.13
CA SER A 104 3.06 13.11 3.11
C SER A 104 2.34 11.87 2.59
N ARG A 105 3.06 10.75 2.41
CA ARG A 105 2.46 9.50 1.98
C ARG A 105 1.54 8.90 3.04
N VAL A 106 1.92 8.93 4.31
CA VAL A 106 1.04 8.51 5.41
C VAL A 106 -0.25 9.33 5.42
N LEU A 107 -0.15 10.66 5.25
CA LEU A 107 -1.32 11.52 5.15
C LEU A 107 -2.24 11.12 3.99
N MET A 108 -1.68 10.68 2.85
CA MET A 108 -2.48 10.15 1.74
C MET A 108 -3.28 8.91 2.12
N TYR A 109 -2.76 8.01 2.95
CA TYR A 109 -3.52 6.84 3.39
C TYR A 109 -4.78 7.24 4.16
N TRP A 110 -4.74 8.34 4.92
CA TRP A 110 -5.88 8.83 5.68
C TRP A 110 -7.03 9.33 4.81
N PHE A 111 -6.79 9.70 3.54
CA PHE A 111 -7.86 10.13 2.63
C PHE A 111 -8.88 9.02 2.30
N VAL A 112 -8.59 7.76 2.60
CA VAL A 112 -9.56 6.67 2.45
C VAL A 112 -10.74 6.84 3.40
N LEU A 113 -10.54 7.44 4.57
CA LEU A 113 -11.60 7.78 5.50
C LEU A 113 -12.36 9.00 4.99
N ARG A 114 -13.70 9.00 5.08
CA ARG A 114 -14.57 10.08 4.60
C ARG A 114 -15.50 10.57 5.72
N GLY A 115 -16.01 11.79 5.55
CA GLY A 115 -16.96 12.39 6.49
C GLY A 115 -16.30 12.75 7.83
N SER A 116 -17.02 12.55 8.92
CA SER A 116 -16.54 12.83 10.28
C SER A 116 -15.34 11.98 10.70
N ASP A 117 -15.10 10.87 10.01
CA ASP A 117 -13.97 9.99 10.27
C ASP A 117 -12.66 10.50 9.66
N PHE A 118 -12.76 11.39 8.67
CA PHE A 118 -11.64 12.09 8.09
C PHE A 118 -11.58 13.54 8.61
N ALA A 119 -10.72 13.74 9.59
CA ALA A 119 -10.20 15.06 9.86
C ALA A 119 -8.68 14.98 9.67
N PRO A 120 -8.05 15.84 8.85
CA PRO A 120 -6.58 15.90 8.76
C PRO A 120 -5.92 15.99 10.13
N GLN A 121 -6.61 16.60 11.10
CA GLN A 121 -6.20 16.70 12.49
C GLN A 121 -6.12 15.32 13.20
N ARG A 122 -6.81 14.29 12.70
CA ARG A 122 -6.72 12.93 13.26
C ARG A 122 -5.47 12.19 12.81
N ALA A 123 -4.85 12.61 11.70
CA ALA A 123 -3.60 12.03 11.22
C ALA A 123 -2.39 12.50 12.06
N LEU A 124 -2.54 13.62 12.76
CA LEU A 124 -1.51 14.17 13.62
C LEU A 124 -2.00 14.23 15.08
N LEU A 125 -1.10 13.94 16.00
CA LEU A 125 -1.28 14.18 17.43
C LEU A 125 -0.98 15.65 17.77
N ALA A 126 -1.31 16.05 18.98
CA ALA A 126 -1.12 17.44 19.43
C ALA A 126 0.36 17.88 19.45
N ASP A 127 1.29 16.92 19.57
CA ASP A 127 2.73 17.14 19.53
C ASP A 127 3.32 17.12 18.10
N GLY A 128 2.47 16.98 17.07
CA GLY A 128 2.85 16.90 15.66
C GLY A 128 3.28 15.52 15.20
N SER A 129 3.34 14.52 16.08
CA SER A 129 3.61 13.14 15.67
C SER A 129 2.42 12.52 14.94
N LEU A 130 2.70 11.48 14.13
CA LEU A 130 1.65 10.79 13.39
C LEU A 130 0.82 9.89 14.32
N THR A 131 -0.49 9.96 14.18
CA THR A 131 -1.39 8.96 14.78
C THR A 131 -1.09 7.58 14.18
N PRO A 132 -1.11 6.48 14.97
CA PRO A 132 -0.89 5.14 14.46
C PRO A 132 -1.76 4.84 13.24
N TRP A 133 -1.13 4.56 12.10
CA TRP A 133 -1.79 4.50 10.79
C TRP A 133 -1.87 3.09 10.18
N SER A 134 -1.52 2.04 10.92
CA SER A 134 -1.52 0.68 10.38
C SER A 134 -2.87 0.22 9.84
N ALA A 135 -3.98 0.54 10.52
CA ALA A 135 -5.32 0.19 10.06
C ALA A 135 -5.76 1.02 8.85
N VAL A 136 -5.36 2.28 8.81
CA VAL A 136 -5.61 3.18 7.68
C VAL A 136 -4.87 2.70 6.43
N PHE A 137 -3.65 2.20 6.58
CA PHE A 137 -2.89 1.60 5.48
C PHE A 137 -3.62 0.39 4.86
N ILE A 138 -4.13 -0.53 5.67
CA ILE A 138 -4.94 -1.66 5.18
C ILE A 138 -6.20 -1.15 4.49
N SER A 139 -6.90 -0.18 5.08
CA SER A 139 -8.08 0.45 4.48
C SER A 139 -7.78 1.13 3.14
N PHE A 140 -6.62 1.79 3.02
CA PHE A 140 -6.14 2.36 1.77
C PHE A 140 -5.89 1.29 0.71
N LEU A 141 -5.20 0.20 1.05
CA LEU A 141 -4.94 -0.90 0.12
C LEU A 141 -6.24 -1.52 -0.41
N MET A 142 -7.20 -1.78 0.47
CA MET A 142 -8.51 -2.32 0.09
C MET A 142 -9.23 -1.39 -0.89
N HIS A 143 -9.29 -0.11 -0.57
CA HIS A 143 -9.93 0.88 -1.43
C HIS A 143 -9.23 1.02 -2.79
N ALA A 144 -7.90 1.11 -2.80
CA ALA A 144 -7.10 1.21 -4.01
C ALA A 144 -7.20 -0.05 -4.89
N ALA A 145 -7.39 -1.23 -4.29
CA ALA A 145 -7.66 -2.47 -5.01
C ALA A 145 -9.08 -2.54 -5.60
N GLY A 146 -9.95 -1.56 -5.33
CA GLY A 146 -11.33 -1.52 -5.80
C GLY A 146 -12.27 -2.41 -4.97
N VAL A 147 -11.95 -2.66 -3.71
CA VAL A 147 -12.87 -3.36 -2.78
C VAL A 147 -13.98 -2.39 -2.41
N PRO A 148 -15.26 -2.76 -2.59
CA PRO A 148 -16.38 -1.91 -2.23
C PRO A 148 -16.39 -1.60 -0.72
N ARG A 149 -16.79 -0.38 -0.36
CA ARG A 149 -16.84 0.06 1.06
C ARG A 149 -17.85 -0.74 1.89
N GLU A 150 -18.87 -1.27 1.25
CA GLU A 150 -19.88 -2.14 1.87
C GLU A 150 -19.29 -3.49 2.29
N VAL A 151 -18.32 -3.98 1.51
CA VAL A 151 -17.60 -5.24 1.77
C VAL A 151 -16.51 -5.03 2.81
N PHE A 152 -15.71 -3.96 2.65
CA PHE A 152 -14.66 -3.60 3.60
C PHE A 152 -14.76 -2.11 3.95
N PRO A 153 -15.56 -1.73 4.96
CA PRO A 153 -15.66 -0.35 5.43
C PRO A 153 -14.30 0.13 5.94
N PRO A 154 -13.75 1.24 5.40
CA PRO A 154 -12.50 1.77 5.87
C PRO A 154 -12.56 2.21 7.33
N SER A 155 -11.52 1.90 8.09
CA SER A 155 -11.40 2.29 9.50
C SER A 155 -9.96 2.63 9.89
N ALA A 156 -9.82 3.48 10.90
CA ALA A 156 -8.54 3.75 11.57
C ALA A 156 -8.23 2.70 12.67
N ARG A 157 -9.08 1.70 12.85
CA ARG A 157 -8.90 0.65 13.86
C ARG A 157 -9.05 -0.73 13.23
N HIS A 158 -8.07 -1.59 13.46
CA HIS A 158 -8.11 -2.97 13.00
C HIS A 158 -9.28 -3.76 13.61
N TRP A 159 -9.65 -3.45 14.85
CA TRP A 159 -10.76 -4.11 15.54
C TRP A 159 -12.08 -4.02 14.77
N ASP A 160 -12.36 -2.88 14.13
CA ASP A 160 -13.65 -2.64 13.47
C ASP A 160 -13.90 -3.65 12.34
N TYR A 161 -12.93 -3.90 11.47
CA TYR A 161 -13.11 -4.87 10.40
C TYR A 161 -12.89 -6.32 10.83
N ILE A 162 -12.08 -6.57 11.88
CA ILE A 162 -12.00 -7.89 12.51
C ILE A 162 -13.37 -8.27 13.08
N LYS A 163 -13.96 -7.38 13.89
CA LYS A 163 -15.26 -7.61 14.52
C LYS A 163 -16.36 -7.78 13.48
N ARG A 164 -16.37 -6.95 12.43
CA ARG A 164 -17.32 -7.08 11.34
C ARG A 164 -17.23 -8.45 10.65
N ALA A 165 -16.03 -8.88 10.29
CA ALA A 165 -15.83 -10.17 9.62
C ALA A 165 -16.11 -11.37 10.53
N HIS A 166 -16.01 -11.19 11.86
CA HIS A 166 -16.37 -12.18 12.85
C HIS A 166 -17.91 -12.29 13.00
N ASP A 167 -18.60 -11.16 13.16
CA ASP A 167 -20.04 -11.13 13.43
C ASP A 167 -20.89 -11.32 12.17
N PHE A 168 -20.36 -10.91 11.02
CA PHE A 168 -21.04 -10.95 9.72
C PHE A 168 -20.11 -11.57 8.67
N PRO A 169 -19.81 -12.87 8.77
CA PRO A 169 -18.95 -13.56 7.81
C PRO A 169 -19.56 -13.49 6.41
N ASP A 170 -18.77 -13.05 5.43
CA ASP A 170 -19.18 -12.93 4.04
C ASP A 170 -18.39 -13.91 3.16
N PRO A 171 -19.04 -14.94 2.60
CA PRO A 171 -18.40 -15.91 1.72
C PRO A 171 -17.85 -15.32 0.41
N SER A 172 -18.31 -14.13 0.02
CA SER A 172 -17.84 -13.40 -1.16
C SER A 172 -16.93 -12.21 -0.82
N GLY A 173 -16.76 -11.92 0.46
CA GLY A 173 -15.98 -10.82 0.99
C GLY A 173 -14.92 -11.29 1.99
N PHE A 174 -15.17 -11.06 3.27
CA PHE A 174 -14.25 -11.41 4.36
C PHE A 174 -14.95 -12.20 5.46
N GLU A 175 -14.22 -13.18 6.01
CA GLU A 175 -14.61 -13.93 7.20
C GLU A 175 -13.44 -14.01 8.19
N ALA A 176 -13.72 -13.93 9.47
CA ALA A 176 -12.71 -14.11 10.50
C ALA A 176 -12.61 -15.58 10.89
N LEU A 177 -11.40 -16.13 10.83
CA LEU A 177 -11.10 -17.52 11.20
C LEU A 177 -10.09 -17.53 12.35
N ASP A 178 -10.21 -18.55 13.20
CA ASP A 178 -9.26 -18.81 14.27
C ASP A 178 -7.88 -19.13 13.70
N ALA A 179 -6.87 -18.30 14.04
CA ALA A 179 -5.51 -18.45 13.55
C ALA A 179 -4.85 -19.78 13.95
N THR A 180 -5.35 -20.44 15.01
CA THR A 180 -4.87 -21.76 15.45
C THR A 180 -5.40 -22.90 14.57
N ARG A 181 -6.41 -22.64 13.75
CA ARG A 181 -7.11 -23.65 12.94
C ARG A 181 -6.99 -23.38 11.44
N ALA A 182 -6.80 -22.13 11.03
CA ALA A 182 -6.80 -21.71 9.64
C ALA A 182 -5.38 -21.45 9.14
N ALA A 183 -4.97 -22.12 8.06
CA ALA A 183 -3.76 -21.77 7.32
C ALA A 183 -4.01 -20.52 6.46
N PRO A 184 -3.20 -19.45 6.59
CA PRO A 184 -3.34 -18.25 5.77
C PRO A 184 -3.02 -18.51 4.29
N ARG A 185 -3.66 -17.74 3.40
CA ARG A 185 -3.43 -17.72 1.96
C ARG A 185 -2.94 -16.36 1.52
N VAL A 186 -2.30 -16.27 0.37
CA VAL A 186 -1.93 -14.99 -0.24
C VAL A 186 -3.19 -14.14 -0.43
N GLY A 187 -3.15 -12.90 0.04
CA GLY A 187 -4.27 -11.96 0.03
C GLY A 187 -5.12 -11.94 1.30
N ASP A 188 -4.93 -12.88 2.24
CA ASP A 188 -5.57 -12.83 3.57
C ASP A 188 -4.89 -11.77 4.45
N LEU A 189 -5.59 -11.29 5.49
CA LEU A 189 -4.95 -10.56 6.58
C LEU A 189 -4.68 -11.51 7.75
N ILE A 190 -3.52 -11.37 8.38
CA ILE A 190 -3.21 -12.01 9.65
C ILE A 190 -3.18 -10.95 10.73
N CYS A 191 -3.91 -11.18 11.83
CA CYS A 191 -4.11 -10.17 12.86
C CYS A 191 -3.71 -10.71 14.24
N ALA A 192 -3.03 -9.84 15.01
CA ALA A 192 -2.60 -10.09 16.38
C ALA A 192 -3.13 -9.00 17.31
N THR A 193 -3.33 -9.34 18.58
CA THR A 193 -3.57 -8.35 19.64
C THR A 193 -2.27 -7.62 19.99
N ARG A 194 -2.37 -6.37 20.45
CA ARG A 194 -1.24 -5.53 20.84
C ARG A 194 -1.49 -4.85 22.18
N SER A 195 -0.39 -4.36 22.81
CA SER A 195 -0.45 -3.61 24.06
C SER A 195 -1.23 -4.37 25.15
N TRP A 196 -2.03 -3.69 25.93
CA TRP A 196 -2.86 -4.29 26.98
C TRP A 196 -3.85 -5.35 26.45
N THR A 197 -4.34 -5.22 25.21
CA THR A 197 -5.28 -6.16 24.60
C THR A 197 -4.67 -7.57 24.49
N ALA A 198 -3.36 -7.69 24.32
CA ALA A 198 -2.66 -8.97 24.22
C ALA A 198 -2.74 -9.81 25.52
N GLY A 199 -2.92 -9.17 26.68
CA GLY A 199 -3.10 -9.84 27.97
C GLY A 199 -4.57 -10.18 28.29
N VAL A 200 -5.53 -9.56 27.59
CA VAL A 200 -6.98 -9.69 27.86
C VAL A 200 -7.66 -10.56 26.82
N VAL A 201 -7.37 -10.35 25.54
CA VAL A 201 -7.96 -11.11 24.42
C VAL A 201 -6.89 -12.07 23.88
N THR A 202 -6.96 -13.30 24.32
CA THR A 202 -5.97 -14.35 24.03
C THR A 202 -6.51 -15.50 23.18
N THR A 203 -7.84 -15.55 22.99
CA THR A 203 -8.50 -16.57 22.19
C THR A 203 -9.46 -15.97 21.18
N PHE A 204 -9.62 -16.66 20.06
CA PHE A 204 -10.55 -16.26 19.00
C PHE A 204 -12.00 -16.14 19.50
N ALA A 205 -12.44 -17.04 20.37
CA ALA A 205 -13.80 -17.05 20.93
C ALA A 205 -14.14 -15.74 21.69
N GLN A 206 -13.13 -15.07 22.27
CA GLN A 206 -13.35 -13.81 23.00
C GLN A 206 -13.75 -12.64 22.07
N LEU A 207 -13.57 -12.78 20.76
CA LEU A 207 -14.03 -11.77 19.78
C LEU A 207 -15.56 -11.62 19.75
N ALA A 208 -16.30 -12.62 20.18
CA ALA A 208 -17.77 -12.54 20.27
C ALA A 208 -18.24 -11.40 21.19
N SER A 209 -17.47 -11.09 22.24
CA SER A 209 -17.80 -10.05 23.20
C SER A 209 -17.32 -8.67 22.72
N ASP A 210 -18.11 -7.62 22.98
CA ASP A 210 -17.70 -6.23 22.77
C ASP A 210 -16.54 -5.82 23.70
N ALA A 211 -16.31 -6.54 24.79
CA ALA A 211 -15.13 -6.39 25.65
C ALA A 211 -13.83 -6.73 24.91
N SER A 212 -13.89 -7.38 23.73
CA SER A 212 -12.73 -7.58 22.85
C SER A 212 -12.25 -6.30 22.17
N ARG A 213 -12.99 -5.20 22.28
CA ARG A 213 -12.59 -3.92 21.71
C ARG A 213 -11.25 -3.48 22.28
N GLY A 214 -10.27 -3.32 21.39
CA GLY A 214 -8.92 -3.02 21.83
C GLY A 214 -7.96 -2.73 20.67
N THR A 215 -6.68 -2.84 20.97
CA THR A 215 -5.61 -2.56 20.02
C THR A 215 -5.18 -3.85 19.32
N TYR A 216 -5.32 -3.86 18.00
CA TYR A 216 -4.92 -4.95 17.12
C TYR A 216 -3.95 -4.44 16.07
N HIS A 217 -3.28 -5.37 15.41
CA HIS A 217 -2.49 -5.10 14.23
C HIS A 217 -2.72 -6.20 13.21
N CYS A 218 -2.93 -5.82 11.95
CA CYS A 218 -3.08 -6.75 10.84
C CYS A 218 -2.06 -6.48 9.76
N ASP A 219 -1.48 -7.54 9.20
CA ASP A 219 -0.59 -7.52 8.05
C ASP A 219 -1.23 -8.29 6.89
N LEU A 220 -1.03 -7.84 5.66
CA LEU A 220 -1.48 -8.52 4.45
C LEU A 220 -0.49 -9.61 4.03
N VAL A 221 -0.95 -10.84 3.88
CA VAL A 221 -0.15 -11.97 3.39
C VAL A 221 0.14 -11.78 1.91
N VAL A 222 1.41 -11.67 1.54
CA VAL A 222 1.85 -11.46 0.15
C VAL A 222 2.63 -12.65 -0.41
N ARG A 223 3.08 -13.56 0.43
CA ARG A 223 3.75 -14.81 0.05
C ARG A 223 3.50 -15.91 1.06
N VAL A 224 3.31 -17.12 0.57
CA VAL A 224 3.31 -18.33 1.40
C VAL A 224 4.33 -19.31 0.83
N SER A 225 5.15 -19.89 1.69
CA SER A 225 6.19 -20.89 1.36
C SER A 225 6.22 -21.95 2.45
N PRO A 226 6.80 -23.13 2.23
CA PRO A 226 6.93 -24.13 3.28
C PRO A 226 7.60 -23.57 4.54
N GLY A 227 6.95 -23.70 5.69
CA GLY A 227 7.44 -23.28 7.01
C GLY A 227 7.43 -21.77 7.28
N ARG A 228 7.05 -20.92 6.33
CA ARG A 228 7.01 -19.46 6.52
C ARG A 228 6.07 -18.74 5.55
N LEU A 229 5.58 -17.59 5.94
CA LEU A 229 4.93 -16.64 5.04
C LEU A 229 5.59 -15.25 5.15
N GLY A 230 5.37 -14.42 4.12
CA GLY A 230 5.69 -12.99 4.13
C GLY A 230 4.41 -12.19 4.21
N ALA A 231 4.35 -11.24 5.13
CA ALA A 231 3.23 -10.33 5.28
C ALA A 231 3.70 -8.87 5.32
N ILE A 232 2.90 -7.94 4.77
CA ILE A 232 3.20 -6.52 4.71
C ILE A 232 2.20 -5.75 5.57
N GLY A 233 2.73 -4.95 6.50
CA GLY A 233 1.94 -4.06 7.36
C GLY A 233 2.42 -2.62 7.31
N GLY A 234 1.50 -1.69 7.54
CA GLY A 234 1.81 -0.28 7.76
C GLY A 234 2.10 0.02 9.21
N ASN A 235 2.87 1.07 9.48
CA ASN A 235 3.30 1.48 10.82
C ASN A 235 4.00 0.34 11.61
N VAL A 236 4.79 -0.43 10.90
CA VAL A 236 5.67 -1.43 11.51
C VAL A 236 7.07 -0.86 11.50
N ARG A 237 7.56 -0.45 12.69
CA ARG A 237 8.79 0.33 12.85
C ARG A 237 8.79 1.59 11.97
N ASP A 238 7.69 2.34 12.08
CA ASP A 238 7.48 3.64 11.44
C ASP A 238 7.57 3.60 9.90
N ALA A 239 7.26 2.44 9.31
CA ALA A 239 7.34 2.18 7.87
C ALA A 239 6.29 1.18 7.37
N VAL A 240 6.17 1.03 6.05
CA VAL A 240 5.54 -0.14 5.42
C VAL A 240 6.58 -1.25 5.35
N THR A 241 6.40 -2.29 6.14
CA THR A 241 7.43 -3.30 6.41
C THR A 241 6.93 -4.70 6.08
N TRP A 242 7.83 -5.50 5.49
CA TRP A 242 7.66 -6.94 5.33
C TRP A 242 8.05 -7.67 6.61
N THR A 243 7.17 -8.51 7.13
CA THR A 243 7.43 -9.41 8.25
C THR A 243 7.51 -10.86 7.77
N ASP A 244 8.59 -11.57 8.08
CA ASP A 244 8.67 -13.02 7.91
C ASP A 244 8.05 -13.70 9.13
N VAL A 245 6.99 -14.47 8.88
CA VAL A 245 6.21 -15.14 9.93
C VAL A 245 6.39 -16.66 9.79
N PRO A 246 6.81 -17.36 10.86
CA PRO A 246 6.95 -18.81 10.83
C PRO A 246 5.59 -19.51 10.80
N LEU A 247 5.54 -20.62 10.06
CA LEU A 247 4.40 -21.53 10.00
C LEU A 247 4.75 -22.86 10.65
N ASP A 248 3.72 -23.57 11.15
CA ASP A 248 3.85 -24.95 11.59
C ASP A 248 3.79 -25.93 10.40
N ALA A 249 3.81 -27.24 10.68
CA ALA A 249 3.76 -28.28 9.66
C ALA A 249 2.44 -28.28 8.87
N ASP A 250 1.36 -27.79 9.48
CA ASP A 250 0.02 -27.68 8.85
C ASP A 250 -0.17 -26.35 8.10
N GLY A 251 0.89 -25.52 8.04
CA GLY A 251 0.85 -24.20 7.39
C GLY A 251 0.13 -23.12 8.21
N ARG A 252 -0.11 -23.34 9.50
CA ARG A 252 -0.73 -22.37 10.39
C ARG A 252 0.29 -21.45 11.02
N LEU A 253 -0.18 -20.30 11.52
CA LEU A 253 0.68 -19.31 12.19
C LEU A 253 1.25 -19.88 13.50
N ARG A 254 2.57 -19.84 13.62
CA ARG A 254 3.22 -20.16 14.90
C ARG A 254 3.16 -18.93 15.82
N PRO A 255 2.69 -19.08 17.07
CA PRO A 255 2.73 -18.01 18.06
C PRO A 255 4.17 -17.52 18.25
N THR A 256 4.35 -16.19 18.32
CA THR A 256 5.62 -15.57 18.67
C THR A 256 5.42 -14.59 19.83
N ALA A 257 6.43 -14.40 20.67
CA ALA A 257 6.32 -13.57 21.88
C ALA A 257 5.89 -12.12 21.57
N GLY A 258 6.24 -11.59 20.39
CA GLY A 258 5.90 -10.21 19.99
C GLY A 258 4.58 -10.12 19.19
N ARG A 259 4.01 -11.25 18.75
CA ARG A 259 2.82 -11.31 17.89
C ARG A 259 1.95 -12.51 18.22
N PRO A 260 1.03 -12.40 19.20
CA PRO A 260 0.05 -13.42 19.48
C PRO A 260 -1.04 -13.40 18.39
N TRP A 261 -0.76 -14.14 17.30
CA TRP A 261 -1.70 -14.26 16.19
C TRP A 261 -3.03 -14.82 16.66
N LEU A 262 -4.10 -14.11 16.37
CA LEU A 262 -5.44 -14.45 16.84
C LEU A 262 -6.39 -14.78 15.69
N VAL A 263 -6.29 -14.03 14.59
CA VAL A 263 -7.26 -14.06 13.50
C VAL A 263 -6.55 -14.21 12.15
N VAL A 264 -7.09 -15.07 11.30
CA VAL A 264 -6.91 -15.00 9.85
C VAL A 264 -8.20 -14.40 9.28
N LEU A 265 -8.13 -13.18 8.73
CA LEU A 265 -9.22 -12.64 7.92
C LEU A 265 -9.09 -13.22 6.52
N ARG A 266 -9.90 -14.21 6.24
CA ARG A 266 -9.98 -14.89 4.95
C ARG A 266 -10.51 -13.90 3.91
N ASN A 267 -9.75 -13.69 2.85
CA ASN A 267 -10.14 -12.89 1.71
C ASN A 267 -10.72 -13.79 0.62
N ASN A 268 -12.03 -13.73 0.44
CA ASN A 268 -12.79 -14.49 -0.58
C ASN A 268 -13.08 -13.66 -1.84
N LEU A 269 -12.51 -12.44 -1.95
CA LEU A 269 -12.66 -11.58 -3.14
C LEU A 269 -12.11 -12.25 -4.40
N ARG A 270 -12.74 -11.94 -5.52
CA ARG A 270 -12.33 -12.32 -6.88
C ARG A 270 -11.95 -11.09 -7.68
#